data_6461c1f17d7f15dccb8bd91204e2dadc
#
_entry.id   6461c1f17d7f15dccb8bd91204e2dadc
#
_cell.length_a   1.000
_cell.length_b   1.000
_cell.length_c   1.000
_cell.angle_alpha   90.00
_cell.angle_beta   90.00
_cell.angle_gamma   90.00
#
_symmetry.space_group_name_H-M   'P 1'
#
loop_
_entity.id
_entity.type
_entity.pdbx_description
1 polymer ?
#
loop_
_entity_poly.entity_id
_entity_poly.type
_entity_poly.pdbx_seq_one_letter_code
_entity_poly.pdbx_strand_id
1 'polypeptide(L)'
;MISSKEKVILEKLSFKFYWFNFMKNIIVITGGAGFVGSHLLEFLLKKTKYQIISYDNYSTGTKKNHFKSKRVTYIKANTINISKVLNKRKNNIQTIFHFGEFARIYQSFLKMNECIESNSIGTHAVIKFCMENKIKLIYS
;
A
#
# COMPACT_ATOMS: atom_id res chain seq x y z
N MET A 1 -35.62 22.46 7.74
CA MET A 1 -34.61 23.09 8.66
C MET A 1 -33.98 22.01 9.50
N ILE A 2 -32.65 21.92 9.48
CA ILE A 2 -31.88 20.97 10.33
C ILE A 2 -31.88 21.51 11.75
N SER A 3 -32.28 20.70 12.72
CA SER A 3 -32.33 21.13 14.14
C SER A 3 -30.94 21.39 14.70
N SER A 4 -30.85 22.19 15.79
CA SER A 4 -29.58 22.47 16.46
C SER A 4 -28.87 21.18 16.95
N LYS A 5 -29.60 20.14 17.34
CA LYS A 5 -29.05 18.84 17.73
C LYS A 5 -28.44 18.09 16.53
N GLU A 6 -29.10 18.13 15.39
CA GLU A 6 -28.58 17.50 14.15
C GLU A 6 -27.32 18.20 13.64
N LYS A 7 -27.22 19.54 13.73
CA LYS A 7 -25.99 20.26 13.40
C LYS A 7 -24.82 19.82 14.26
N VAL A 8 -24.99 19.71 15.57
CA VAL A 8 -23.94 19.25 16.50
C VAL A 8 -23.50 17.82 16.21
N ILE A 9 -24.44 16.94 15.84
CA ILE A 9 -24.12 15.55 15.45
C ILE A 9 -23.31 15.53 14.14
N LEU A 10 -23.72 16.32 13.16
CA LEU A 10 -23.00 16.43 11.87
C LEU A 10 -21.59 17.02 12.04
N GLU A 11 -21.42 18.03 12.88
CA GLU A 11 -20.09 18.59 13.21
C GLU A 11 -19.19 17.58 13.93
N LYS A 12 -19.71 16.85 14.91
CA LYS A 12 -18.96 15.78 15.60
C LYS A 12 -18.60 14.64 14.66
N LEU A 13 -19.48 14.25 13.73
CA LEU A 13 -19.20 13.22 12.73
C LEU A 13 -18.16 13.70 11.71
N SER A 14 -18.27 14.94 11.25
CA SER A 14 -17.31 15.57 10.36
C SER A 14 -15.93 15.70 11.02
N PHE A 15 -15.87 16.15 12.26
CA PHE A 15 -14.62 16.24 13.03
C PHE A 15 -13.99 14.87 13.26
N LYS A 16 -14.78 13.84 13.61
CA LYS A 16 -14.32 12.45 13.77
C LYS A 16 -13.81 11.84 12.47
N PHE A 17 -14.46 12.17 11.35
CA PHE A 17 -14.05 11.75 10.00
C PHE A 17 -12.75 12.46 9.56
N TYR A 18 -12.61 13.75 9.87
CA TYR A 18 -11.39 14.52 9.62
C TYR A 18 -10.21 14.01 10.45
N TRP A 19 -10.42 13.75 11.74
CA TRP A 19 -9.42 13.17 12.64
C TRP A 19 -9.00 11.77 12.20
N PHE A 20 -9.95 10.93 11.80
CA PHE A 20 -9.67 9.58 11.32
C PHE A 20 -8.83 9.58 10.04
N ASN A 21 -9.09 10.52 9.11
CA ASN A 21 -8.27 10.68 7.90
C ASN A 21 -6.91 11.34 8.19
N PHE A 22 -6.81 12.22 9.17
CA PHE A 22 -5.56 12.84 9.58
C PHE A 22 -4.59 11.82 10.23
N MET A 23 -5.11 10.77 10.86
CA MET A 23 -4.32 9.69 11.45
C MET A 23 -3.72 8.74 10.39
N LYS A 24 -4.34 8.63 9.21
CA LYS A 24 -3.85 7.76 8.12
C LYS A 24 -2.85 8.51 7.24
N ASN A 25 -1.58 8.41 7.59
CA ASN A 25 -0.49 9.14 6.92
C ASN A 25 0.49 8.25 6.15
N ILE A 26 0.20 6.95 6.01
CA ILE A 26 1.06 5.98 5.34
C ILE A 26 0.44 5.55 4.01
N ILE A 27 1.24 5.59 2.95
CA ILE A 27 0.98 4.92 1.67
C ILE A 27 1.91 3.72 1.54
N VAL A 28 1.35 2.58 1.17
CA VAL A 28 2.13 1.37 0.87
C VAL A 28 2.16 1.15 -0.64
N ILE A 29 3.31 0.82 -1.18
CA ILE A 29 3.50 0.44 -2.58
C ILE A 29 4.10 -0.97 -2.58
N THR A 30 3.32 -1.98 -2.95
CA THR A 30 3.89 -3.30 -3.22
C THR A 30 4.52 -3.30 -4.61
N GLY A 31 5.63 -4.01 -4.78
CA GLY A 31 6.45 -3.87 -5.99
C GLY A 31 7.18 -2.52 -6.07
N GLY A 32 7.41 -1.88 -4.92
CA GLY A 32 7.96 -0.53 -4.83
C GLY A 32 9.43 -0.39 -5.26
N ALA A 33 10.17 -1.49 -5.45
CA ALA A 33 11.51 -1.52 -6.00
C ALA A 33 11.52 -1.83 -7.53
N GLY A 34 10.35 -2.10 -8.12
CA GLY A 34 10.15 -2.26 -9.55
C GLY A 34 10.09 -0.93 -10.30
N PHE A 35 9.93 -0.99 -11.63
CA PHE A 35 9.87 0.20 -12.48
C PHE A 35 8.69 1.11 -12.12
N VAL A 36 7.46 0.61 -12.20
CA VAL A 36 6.25 1.41 -11.94
C VAL A 36 6.21 1.89 -10.48
N GLY A 37 6.46 0.97 -9.54
CA GLY A 37 6.40 1.29 -8.10
C GLY A 37 7.40 2.35 -7.68
N SER A 38 8.63 2.33 -8.21
CA SER A 38 9.66 3.32 -7.87
C SER A 38 9.34 4.71 -8.45
N HIS A 39 8.78 4.80 -9.66
CA HIS A 39 8.35 6.07 -10.23
C HIS A 39 7.16 6.67 -9.48
N LEU A 40 6.18 5.84 -9.07
CA LEU A 40 5.11 6.31 -8.21
C LEU A 40 5.64 6.81 -6.86
N LEU A 41 6.60 6.08 -6.26
CA LEU A 41 7.23 6.46 -5.01
C LEU A 41 7.90 7.84 -5.13
N GLU A 42 8.67 8.07 -6.20
CA GLU A 42 9.30 9.37 -6.48
C GLU A 42 8.26 10.49 -6.62
N PHE A 43 7.20 10.24 -7.39
CA PHE A 43 6.11 11.19 -7.57
C PHE A 43 5.45 11.56 -6.23
N LEU A 44 5.14 10.57 -5.39
CA LEU A 44 4.54 10.79 -4.08
C LEU A 44 5.46 11.56 -3.13
N LEU A 45 6.78 11.29 -3.18
CA LEU A 45 7.77 12.05 -2.42
C LEU A 45 7.79 13.54 -2.79
N LYS A 46 7.63 13.84 -4.10
CA LYS A 46 7.63 15.22 -4.61
C LYS A 46 6.31 15.95 -4.35
N LYS A 47 5.18 15.25 -4.44
CA LYS A 47 3.85 15.86 -4.47
C LYS A 47 3.07 15.77 -3.16
N THR A 48 3.51 14.96 -2.20
CA THR A 48 2.78 14.73 -0.96
C THR A 48 3.68 14.80 0.27
N LYS A 49 3.08 14.76 1.45
CA LYS A 49 3.79 14.68 2.75
C LYS A 49 3.66 13.30 3.41
N TYR A 50 3.09 12.32 2.74
CA TYR A 50 2.90 10.97 3.28
C TYR A 50 4.22 10.28 3.62
N GLN A 51 4.17 9.43 4.63
CA GLN A 51 5.16 8.38 4.84
C GLN A 51 4.89 7.27 3.82
N ILE A 52 5.93 6.70 3.24
CA ILE A 52 5.80 5.71 2.17
C ILE A 52 6.48 4.41 2.62
N ILE A 53 5.79 3.29 2.48
CA ILE A 53 6.37 1.97 2.64
C ILE A 53 6.51 1.36 1.24
N SER A 54 7.75 1.15 0.81
CA SER A 54 8.10 0.34 -0.35
C SER A 54 8.20 -1.11 0.09
N TYR A 55 7.25 -1.92 -0.31
CA TYR A 55 7.12 -3.33 0.06
C TYR A 55 7.44 -4.20 -1.16
N ASP A 56 8.54 -4.95 -1.14
CA ASP A 56 9.01 -5.69 -2.30
C ASP A 56 9.78 -6.94 -1.89
N ASN A 57 9.66 -8.04 -2.63
CA ASN A 57 10.44 -9.24 -2.39
C ASN A 57 11.78 -9.26 -3.15
N TYR A 58 11.98 -8.29 -4.05
CA TYR A 58 13.15 -8.14 -4.93
C TYR A 58 13.35 -9.32 -5.92
N SER A 59 12.30 -10.03 -6.28
CA SER A 59 12.37 -11.05 -7.33
C SER A 59 12.76 -10.46 -8.70
N THR A 60 12.26 -9.25 -9.00
CA THR A 60 12.57 -8.48 -10.21
C THR A 60 12.95 -7.03 -9.91
N GLY A 61 12.58 -6.53 -8.74
CA GLY A 61 12.93 -5.20 -8.25
C GLY A 61 14.41 -5.08 -7.88
N THR A 62 14.93 -3.85 -7.82
CA THR A 62 16.33 -3.58 -7.51
C THR A 62 16.49 -2.46 -6.50
N LYS A 63 17.50 -2.58 -5.63
CA LYS A 63 17.87 -1.51 -4.69
C LYS A 63 18.39 -0.25 -5.37
N LYS A 64 18.77 -0.33 -6.65
CA LYS A 64 19.16 0.85 -7.45
C LYS A 64 18.01 1.86 -7.59
N ASN A 65 16.78 1.38 -7.47
CA ASN A 65 15.56 2.21 -7.53
C ASN A 65 15.19 2.83 -6.16
N HIS A 66 16.05 2.73 -5.15
CA HIS A 66 15.78 3.34 -3.84
C HIS A 66 16.08 4.83 -3.83
N PHE A 67 15.21 5.59 -3.19
CA PHE A 67 15.40 7.02 -2.90
C PHE A 67 15.84 7.22 -1.46
N LYS A 68 16.83 8.07 -1.25
CA LYS A 68 17.26 8.47 0.10
C LYS A 68 16.27 9.50 0.67
N SER A 69 15.37 9.07 1.54
CA SER A 69 14.41 9.96 2.20
C SER A 69 14.02 9.39 3.57
N LYS A 70 13.95 10.26 4.58
CA LYS A 70 13.43 9.89 5.92
C LYS A 70 11.94 9.49 5.90
N ARG A 71 11.23 9.79 4.81
CA ARG A 71 9.81 9.46 4.63
C ARG A 71 9.59 8.10 3.98
N VAL A 72 10.64 7.37 3.59
CA VAL A 72 10.52 6.06 2.96
C VAL A 72 11.07 4.95 3.86
N THR A 73 10.26 3.93 4.06
CA THR A 73 10.68 2.67 4.70
C THR A 73 10.65 1.57 3.65
N TYR A 74 11.80 0.91 3.44
CA TYR A 74 11.90 -0.24 2.55
C TYR A 74 11.76 -1.55 3.33
N ILE A 75 10.80 -2.38 2.94
CA ILE A 75 10.54 -3.68 3.55
C ILE A 75 10.73 -4.77 2.50
N LYS A 76 11.68 -5.68 2.77
CA LYS A 76 11.86 -6.88 1.95
C LYS A 76 10.95 -7.98 2.47
N ALA A 77 9.85 -8.24 1.76
CA ALA A 77 8.94 -9.33 2.11
C ALA A 77 8.06 -9.72 0.92
N ASN A 78 7.49 -10.93 0.97
CA ASN A 78 6.49 -11.40 0.02
C ASN A 78 5.08 -10.90 0.40
N THR A 79 4.25 -10.55 -0.58
CA THR A 79 2.87 -10.05 -0.40
C THR A 79 1.96 -11.00 0.38
N ILE A 80 2.20 -12.30 0.33
CA ILE A 80 1.52 -13.30 1.17
C ILE A 80 1.61 -12.95 2.67
N ASN A 81 2.72 -12.35 3.09
CA ASN A 81 2.99 -12.00 4.48
C ASN A 81 2.51 -10.59 4.87
N ILE A 82 1.76 -9.89 4.02
CA ILE A 82 1.42 -8.48 4.20
C ILE A 82 0.71 -8.22 5.54
N SER A 83 -0.23 -9.07 5.90
CA SER A 83 -0.97 -8.95 7.16
C SER A 83 -0.04 -9.04 8.37
N LYS A 84 0.86 -10.03 8.40
CA LYS A 84 1.83 -10.22 9.48
C LYS A 84 2.79 -9.02 9.59
N VAL A 85 3.31 -8.55 8.46
CA VAL A 85 4.35 -7.52 8.40
C VAL A 85 3.79 -6.13 8.73
N LEU A 86 2.59 -5.81 8.22
CA LEU A 86 1.99 -4.48 8.38
C LEU A 86 1.00 -4.36 9.53
N ASN A 87 0.75 -5.44 10.30
CA ASN A 87 -0.26 -5.45 11.37
C ASN A 87 -0.14 -4.27 12.35
N LYS A 88 1.07 -3.96 12.81
CA LYS A 88 1.32 -2.86 13.75
C LYS A 88 1.07 -1.46 13.16
N ARG A 89 1.00 -1.34 11.83
CA ARG A 89 0.85 -0.06 11.11
C ARG A 89 -0.50 0.08 10.40
N LYS A 90 -1.34 -0.97 10.40
CA LYS A 90 -2.58 -1.04 9.61
C LYS A 90 -3.52 0.15 9.80
N ASN A 91 -3.64 0.65 11.03
CA ASN A 91 -4.52 1.78 11.34
C ASN A 91 -4.03 3.11 10.75
N ASN A 92 -2.74 3.22 10.44
CA ASN A 92 -2.13 4.41 9.85
C ASN A 92 -2.05 4.35 8.33
N ILE A 93 -2.36 3.19 7.71
CA ILE A 93 -2.31 3.03 6.26
C ILE A 93 -3.58 3.61 5.65
N GLN A 94 -3.40 4.57 4.75
CA GLN A 94 -4.49 5.18 3.98
C GLN A 94 -4.78 4.39 2.71
N THR A 95 -3.73 4.05 1.95
CA THR A 95 -3.86 3.46 0.61
C THR A 95 -2.74 2.46 0.39
N ILE A 96 -3.07 1.37 -0.28
CA ILE A 96 -2.11 0.43 -0.84
C ILE A 96 -2.20 0.51 -2.37
N PHE A 97 -1.08 0.80 -3.02
CA PHE A 97 -0.88 0.61 -4.45
C PHE A 97 -0.25 -0.76 -4.66
N HIS A 98 -0.95 -1.64 -5.37
CA HIS A 98 -0.49 -3.01 -5.56
C HIS A 98 0.05 -3.21 -6.98
N PHE A 99 1.38 -3.26 -7.09
CA PHE A 99 2.15 -3.57 -8.30
C PHE A 99 3.09 -4.77 -8.09
N GLY A 100 3.00 -5.42 -6.93
CA GLY A 100 3.88 -6.52 -6.52
C GLY A 100 3.50 -7.85 -7.17
N GLU A 101 3.40 -7.87 -8.49
CA GLU A 101 3.07 -9.05 -9.29
C GLU A 101 4.24 -9.50 -10.16
N PHE A 102 4.18 -10.76 -10.59
CA PHE A 102 5.12 -11.33 -11.54
C PHE A 102 4.66 -10.97 -12.97
N ALA A 103 5.25 -9.91 -13.56
CA ALA A 103 4.80 -9.31 -14.82
C ALA A 103 5.64 -9.73 -16.06
N ARG A 104 6.38 -10.86 -16.00
CA ARG A 104 7.26 -11.29 -17.08
C ARG A 104 6.73 -12.57 -17.73
N ILE A 105 6.00 -12.43 -18.84
CA ILE A 105 5.29 -13.53 -19.54
C ILE A 105 6.23 -14.72 -19.83
N TYR A 106 7.36 -14.50 -20.50
CA TYR A 106 8.28 -15.61 -20.82
C TYR A 106 8.81 -16.32 -19.57
N GLN A 107 9.19 -15.57 -18.55
CA GLN A 107 9.71 -16.13 -17.30
C GLN A 107 8.63 -16.84 -16.48
N SER A 108 7.35 -16.48 -16.63
CA SER A 108 6.27 -17.17 -15.93
C SER A 108 6.11 -18.63 -16.34
N PHE A 109 6.44 -18.99 -17.57
CA PHE A 109 6.46 -20.39 -18.00
C PHE A 109 7.56 -21.19 -17.31
N LEU A 110 8.71 -20.59 -17.06
CA LEU A 110 9.83 -21.22 -16.37
C LEU A 110 9.66 -21.22 -14.84
N LYS A 111 8.90 -20.25 -14.32
CA LYS A 111 8.72 -19.98 -12.90
C LYS A 111 7.22 -19.93 -12.52
N MET A 112 6.47 -20.91 -13.01
CA MET A 112 5.01 -20.96 -12.84
C MET A 112 4.58 -20.86 -11.37
N ASN A 113 5.25 -21.57 -10.48
CA ASN A 113 4.92 -21.55 -9.05
C ASN A 113 5.14 -20.16 -8.43
N GLU A 114 6.24 -19.48 -8.77
CA GLU A 114 6.49 -18.10 -8.31
C GLU A 114 5.44 -17.12 -8.87
N CYS A 115 5.02 -17.33 -10.11
CA CYS A 115 3.97 -16.52 -10.75
C CYS A 115 2.61 -16.71 -10.04
N ILE A 116 2.18 -17.95 -9.79
CA ILE A 116 0.93 -18.25 -9.09
C ILE A 116 0.98 -17.71 -7.66
N GLU A 117 2.10 -17.92 -6.96
CA GLU A 117 2.28 -17.44 -5.59
C GLU A 117 2.15 -15.91 -5.52
N SER A 118 2.78 -15.21 -6.44
CA SER A 118 2.76 -13.73 -6.45
C SER A 118 1.40 -13.19 -6.88
N ASN A 119 0.90 -13.63 -8.05
CA ASN A 119 -0.24 -13.00 -8.72
C ASN A 119 -1.60 -13.51 -8.22
N SER A 120 -1.67 -14.73 -7.68
CA SER A 120 -2.92 -15.27 -7.13
C SER A 120 -2.92 -15.19 -5.62
N ILE A 121 -2.03 -15.91 -4.93
CA ILE A 121 -2.04 -16.01 -3.47
C ILE A 121 -1.63 -14.66 -2.83
N GLY A 122 -0.59 -14.03 -3.37
CA GLY A 122 -0.11 -12.73 -2.87
C GLY A 122 -1.12 -11.62 -3.05
N THR A 123 -1.74 -11.52 -4.24
CA THR A 123 -2.79 -10.53 -4.52
C THR A 123 -4.03 -10.76 -3.65
N HIS A 124 -4.45 -12.02 -3.49
CA HIS A 124 -5.53 -12.35 -2.55
C HIS A 124 -5.23 -11.88 -1.12
N ALA A 125 -3.99 -12.12 -0.64
CA ALA A 125 -3.58 -11.67 0.70
C ALA A 125 -3.64 -10.14 0.85
N VAL A 126 -3.24 -9.38 -0.18
CA VAL A 126 -3.33 -7.92 -0.20
C VAL A 126 -4.78 -7.45 -0.17
N ILE A 127 -5.64 -8.02 -1.02
CA ILE A 127 -7.07 -7.70 -1.07
C ILE A 127 -7.72 -7.96 0.30
N LYS A 128 -7.51 -9.16 0.86
CA LYS A 128 -8.04 -9.53 2.17
C LYS A 128 -7.60 -8.54 3.26
N PHE A 129 -6.31 -8.22 3.32
CA PHE A 129 -5.78 -7.26 4.28
C PHE A 129 -6.43 -5.87 4.15
N CYS A 130 -6.63 -5.40 2.92
CA CYS A 130 -7.30 -4.12 2.66
C CYS A 130 -8.77 -4.13 3.10
N MET A 131 -9.51 -5.20 2.80
CA MET A 131 -10.92 -5.35 3.19
C MET A 131 -11.08 -5.37 4.71
N GLU A 132 -10.32 -6.22 5.40
CA GLU A 132 -10.41 -6.39 6.86
C GLU A 132 -10.07 -5.10 7.63
N ASN A 133 -9.20 -4.25 7.07
CA ASN A 133 -8.71 -3.04 7.73
C ASN A 133 -9.26 -1.74 7.13
N LYS A 134 -10.23 -1.81 6.21
CA LYS A 134 -10.85 -0.64 5.54
C LYS A 134 -9.78 0.28 4.92
N ILE A 135 -8.81 -0.32 4.23
CA ILE A 135 -7.73 0.37 3.53
C ILE A 135 -8.10 0.48 2.05
N LYS A 136 -7.92 1.68 1.45
CA LYS A 136 -8.13 1.87 0.02
C LYS A 136 -7.08 1.06 -0.76
N LEU A 137 -7.53 0.25 -1.71
CA LEU A 137 -6.67 -0.48 -2.63
C LEU A 137 -6.74 0.15 -4.02
N ILE A 138 -5.58 0.38 -4.62
CA ILE A 138 -5.42 0.71 -6.03
C ILE A 138 -4.56 -0.41 -6.62
N TYR A 139 -5.16 -1.13 -7.56
CA TYR A 139 -4.60 -2.33 -8.17
C TYR A 139 -4.46 -2.15 -9.68
N SER A 140 -3.38 -2.67 -10.24
CA SER A 140 -3.09 -2.64 -11.69
C SER A 140 -2.53 -3.97 -12.14
#